data_03d8e26d51ccd56a56a00857f437672b
#
_entry.id   03d8e26d51ccd56a56a00857f437672b
#
_cell.length_a   1.000
_cell.length_b   1.000
_cell.length_c   1.000
_cell.angle_alpha   90.00
_cell.angle_beta   90.00
_cell.angle_gamma   90.00
#
_symmetry.space_group_name_H-M   'P 1'
#
loop_
_entity.id
_entity.type
_entity.pdbx_description
1 polymer ?
#
loop_
_entity_poly.entity_id
_entity_poly.type
_entity_poly.pdbx_seq_one_letter_code
_entity_poly.pdbx_strand_id
1 'polypeptide(L)'
;MSLLPLRRPLFSRTTYLILFACYIGIFLNLAFYRQVFPLLPVNSLHNWLVFLSMPIVAISVMNIITTLASFLKLDRVVISLFILLSASAQYFIWNFGVVIDRSMITNILDTTPAESFALLSGQMIAVLGLSGVLAVFVAWWVKIRKPATRWRGAAMRLLNIAVSALLIILVAALFYKDYASVFRNNKELVKSLSPSNSIVALNSWYAHNRMDNLPLVKIGEDARQKPVMHSGPRKNLTIVVLGETSRAGNFSLGGYDRETNPRLQQDDVVYFPKTTSCGTATAVSVPCMFSNMPRAHYDEELAHHQEGVLDILQRAGVQVLWNDNDGGCKGACDRVPHQNVTDLHL
;
A
#
# COMPACT_ATOMS: atom_id res chain seq x y z
N MET A 1 35.35 20.71 26.92
CA MET A 1 33.88 20.84 27.04
C MET A 1 33.31 19.45 27.44
N SER A 2 33.08 19.24 28.76
CA SER A 2 32.51 17.99 29.27
C SER A 2 31.05 17.97 28.87
N LEU A 3 30.67 17.10 27.91
CA LEU A 3 29.29 16.81 27.56
C LEU A 3 28.61 16.27 28.83
N LEU A 4 27.71 17.06 29.40
CA LEU A 4 26.85 16.63 30.50
C LEU A 4 26.18 15.33 30.09
N PRO A 5 26.27 14.25 30.91
CA PRO A 5 25.61 12.99 30.56
C PRO A 5 24.09 13.22 30.48
N LEU A 6 23.51 13.07 29.30
CA LEU A 6 22.06 13.15 29.06
C LEU A 6 21.37 12.14 29.98
N ARG A 7 20.78 12.62 31.08
CA ARG A 7 20.04 11.77 32.02
C ARG A 7 18.84 11.19 31.31
N ARG A 8 18.75 9.87 31.24
CA ARG A 8 17.59 9.16 30.68
C ARG A 8 16.32 9.52 31.44
N PRO A 9 15.27 10.06 30.80
CA PRO A 9 14.02 10.38 31.47
C PRO A 9 13.37 9.11 32.04
N LEU A 10 12.77 9.24 33.22
CA LEU A 10 12.15 8.16 33.95
C LEU A 10 10.63 8.39 34.02
N PHE A 11 9.86 7.63 33.27
CA PHE A 11 8.40 7.74 33.25
C PHE A 11 7.71 6.56 33.95
N SER A 12 6.47 6.77 34.43
CA SER A 12 5.59 5.66 34.73
C SER A 12 5.24 4.90 33.43
N ARG A 13 4.92 3.61 33.51
CA ARG A 13 4.52 2.85 32.34
C ARG A 13 3.29 3.47 31.65
N THR A 14 2.30 3.89 32.40
CA THR A 14 1.10 4.54 31.88
C THR A 14 1.44 5.83 31.13
N THR A 15 2.27 6.70 31.70
CA THR A 15 2.71 7.93 31.02
C THR A 15 3.46 7.61 29.74
N TYR A 16 4.35 6.61 29.75
CA TYR A 16 5.08 6.16 28.59
C TYR A 16 4.13 5.71 27.44
N LEU A 17 3.14 4.87 27.76
CA LEU A 17 2.16 4.37 26.79
C LEU A 17 1.31 5.49 26.21
N ILE A 18 0.81 6.42 27.05
CA ILE A 18 0.00 7.57 26.60
C ILE A 18 0.81 8.47 25.67
N LEU A 19 2.06 8.80 26.02
CA LEU A 19 2.90 9.67 25.17
C LEU A 19 3.13 9.09 23.79
N PHE A 20 3.41 7.78 23.68
CA PHE A 20 3.58 7.14 22.40
C PHE A 20 2.25 6.93 21.65
N ALA A 21 1.14 6.70 22.37
CA ALA A 21 -0.19 6.69 21.77
C ALA A 21 -0.56 8.07 21.19
N CYS A 22 -0.24 9.16 21.86
CA CYS A 22 -0.39 10.52 21.34
C CYS A 22 0.51 10.76 20.12
N TYR A 23 1.76 10.33 20.17
CA TYR A 23 2.67 10.47 19.05
C TYR A 23 2.16 9.76 17.80
N ILE A 24 1.76 8.49 17.93
CA ILE A 24 1.23 7.70 16.81
C ILE A 24 -0.14 8.26 16.38
N GLY A 25 -1.06 8.48 17.33
CA GLY A 25 -2.44 8.88 17.03
C GLY A 25 -2.57 10.28 16.44
N ILE A 26 -1.66 11.20 16.73
CA ILE A 26 -1.69 12.58 16.22
C ILE A 26 -0.65 12.77 15.12
N PHE A 27 0.64 12.72 15.49
CA PHE A 27 1.73 13.16 14.62
C PHE A 27 1.96 12.22 13.42
N LEU A 28 1.77 10.91 13.60
CA LEU A 28 1.90 9.93 12.53
C LEU A 28 0.57 9.67 11.79
N ASN A 29 -0.46 10.50 12.00
CA ASN A 29 -1.75 10.49 11.30
C ASN A 29 -2.14 11.87 10.74
N LEU A 30 -1.19 12.79 10.60
CA LEU A 30 -1.46 14.12 10.04
C LEU A 30 -2.00 14.05 8.61
N ALA A 31 -1.56 13.08 7.81
CA ALA A 31 -2.09 12.85 6.47
C ALA A 31 -3.58 12.50 6.48
N PHE A 32 -4.02 11.66 7.41
CA PHE A 32 -5.44 11.35 7.63
C PHE A 32 -6.23 12.61 8.02
N TYR A 33 -5.78 13.37 9.02
CA TYR A 33 -6.47 14.60 9.45
C TYR A 33 -6.55 15.65 8.34
N ARG A 34 -5.51 15.77 7.51
CA ARG A 34 -5.52 16.65 6.33
C ARG A 34 -6.61 16.26 5.32
N GLN A 35 -6.89 14.96 5.15
CA GLN A 35 -7.95 14.48 4.25
C GLN A 35 -9.35 14.67 4.85
N VAL A 36 -9.49 14.52 6.18
CA VAL A 36 -10.77 14.70 6.89
C VAL A 36 -11.19 16.15 7.01
N PHE A 37 -10.24 17.06 7.24
CA PHE A 37 -10.51 18.47 7.50
C PHE A 37 -11.43 19.15 6.48
N PRO A 38 -11.23 19.00 5.16
CA PRO A 38 -12.11 19.64 4.15
C PRO A 38 -13.51 18.99 4.07
N LEU A 39 -13.71 17.81 4.64
CA LEU A 39 -15.01 17.11 4.62
C LEU A 39 -15.93 17.52 5.77
N LEU A 40 -15.38 18.18 6.77
CA LEU A 40 -16.12 18.74 7.89
C LEU A 40 -16.12 20.25 7.73
N PRO A 41 -17.24 20.88 7.33
CA PRO A 41 -17.32 22.33 7.25
C PRO A 41 -17.16 22.91 8.65
N VAL A 42 -15.96 23.46 8.94
CA VAL A 42 -15.57 23.97 10.27
C VAL A 42 -16.17 25.35 10.57
N ASN A 43 -17.42 25.54 10.22
CA ASN A 43 -18.21 26.76 10.42
C ASN A 43 -19.05 26.73 11.72
N SER A 44 -19.04 25.61 12.45
CA SER A 44 -19.77 25.46 13.70
C SER A 44 -18.91 24.83 14.80
N LEU A 45 -19.21 25.15 16.07
CA LEU A 45 -18.56 24.53 17.22
C LEU A 45 -18.74 23.01 17.23
N HIS A 46 -19.90 22.52 16.79
CA HIS A 46 -20.17 21.07 16.69
C HIS A 46 -19.16 20.38 15.78
N ASN A 47 -18.95 20.89 14.57
CA ASN A 47 -18.02 20.29 13.61
C ASN A 47 -16.57 20.35 14.10
N TRP A 48 -16.17 21.39 14.80
CA TRP A 48 -14.87 21.42 15.48
C TRP A 48 -14.75 20.35 16.54
N LEU A 49 -15.79 20.13 17.35
CA LEU A 49 -15.79 19.07 18.37
C LEU A 49 -15.73 17.67 17.72
N VAL A 50 -16.44 17.45 16.60
CA VAL A 50 -16.35 16.21 15.82
C VAL A 50 -14.91 16.01 15.32
N PHE A 51 -14.28 17.01 14.71
CA PHE A 51 -12.92 16.91 14.22
C PHE A 51 -11.91 16.63 15.36
N LEU A 52 -11.98 17.37 16.46
CA LEU A 52 -11.10 17.21 17.61
C LEU A 52 -11.33 15.90 18.38
N SER A 53 -12.50 15.27 18.24
CA SER A 53 -12.77 13.96 18.82
C SER A 53 -12.03 12.83 18.11
N MET A 54 -11.67 12.98 16.82
CA MET A 54 -11.00 11.93 16.05
C MET A 54 -9.61 11.56 16.58
N PRO A 55 -8.69 12.52 16.88
CA PRO A 55 -7.45 12.17 17.54
C PRO A 55 -7.65 11.55 18.93
N ILE A 56 -8.70 11.92 19.68
CA ILE A 56 -9.01 11.30 20.96
C ILE A 56 -9.30 9.81 20.79
N VAL A 57 -10.11 9.44 19.79
CA VAL A 57 -10.39 8.04 19.46
C VAL A 57 -9.13 7.31 19.03
N ALA A 58 -8.34 7.89 18.12
CA ALA A 58 -7.11 7.29 17.62
C ALA A 58 -6.11 7.03 18.77
N ILE A 59 -5.88 8.03 19.65
CA ILE A 59 -5.04 7.89 20.84
C ILE A 59 -5.57 6.80 21.76
N SER A 60 -6.87 6.78 22.01
CA SER A 60 -7.49 5.82 22.93
C SER A 60 -7.34 4.38 22.43
N VAL A 61 -7.55 4.15 21.13
CA VAL A 61 -7.35 2.84 20.51
C VAL A 61 -5.88 2.42 20.61
N MET A 62 -4.93 3.29 20.24
CA MET A 62 -3.50 3.00 20.32
C MET A 62 -3.07 2.73 21.78
N ASN A 63 -3.60 3.50 22.73
CA ASN A 63 -3.31 3.32 24.16
C ASN A 63 -3.85 1.98 24.69
N ILE A 64 -5.03 1.54 24.27
CA ILE A 64 -5.56 0.21 24.63
C ILE A 64 -4.64 -0.88 24.11
N ILE A 65 -4.31 -0.86 22.81
CA ILE A 65 -3.50 -1.91 22.17
C ILE A 65 -2.11 -2.00 22.83
N THR A 66 -1.43 -0.87 23.00
CA THR A 66 -0.09 -0.84 23.60
C THR A 66 -0.12 -1.19 25.09
N THR A 67 -1.20 -0.85 25.81
CA THR A 67 -1.40 -1.26 27.21
C THR A 67 -1.62 -2.76 27.32
N LEU A 68 -2.42 -3.38 26.44
CA LEU A 68 -2.58 -4.83 26.36
C LEU A 68 -1.24 -5.52 26.08
N ALA A 69 -0.48 -5.04 25.10
CA ALA A 69 0.86 -5.54 24.81
C ALA A 69 1.81 -5.45 26.02
N SER A 70 1.61 -4.46 26.88
CA SER A 70 2.43 -4.27 28.10
C SER A 70 2.25 -5.36 29.16
N PHE A 71 1.13 -6.08 29.16
CA PHE A 71 0.96 -7.25 30.03
C PHE A 71 1.90 -8.38 29.65
N LEU A 72 2.16 -8.53 28.35
CA LEU A 72 3.10 -9.50 27.77
C LEU A 72 4.54 -8.97 27.70
N LYS A 73 4.80 -7.76 28.20
CA LYS A 73 6.08 -7.03 28.11
C LYS A 73 6.52 -6.75 26.65
N LEU A 74 5.57 -6.74 25.70
CA LEU A 74 5.79 -6.47 24.28
C LEU A 74 5.52 -5.01 23.91
N ASP A 75 5.20 -4.15 24.88
CA ASP A 75 4.87 -2.74 24.66
C ASP A 75 5.90 -2.00 23.80
N ARG A 76 7.19 -2.15 24.05
CA ARG A 76 8.23 -1.49 23.25
C ARG A 76 8.29 -2.01 21.81
N VAL A 77 8.14 -3.31 21.62
CA VAL A 77 8.16 -3.93 20.29
C VAL A 77 6.96 -3.46 19.48
N VAL A 78 5.75 -3.50 20.08
CA VAL A 78 4.51 -3.07 19.40
C VAL A 78 4.55 -1.56 19.11
N ILE A 79 5.03 -0.73 20.03
CA ILE A 79 5.21 0.71 19.79
C ILE A 79 6.20 0.95 18.64
N SER A 80 7.33 0.25 18.63
CA SER A 80 8.33 0.39 17.56
C SER A 80 7.76 0.02 16.19
N LEU A 81 7.06 -1.11 16.12
CA LEU A 81 6.38 -1.55 14.90
C LEU A 81 5.36 -0.52 14.42
N PHE A 82 4.51 -0.02 15.32
CA PHE A 82 3.48 0.97 14.99
C PHE A 82 4.07 2.30 14.55
N ILE A 83 5.16 2.75 15.17
CA ILE A 83 5.88 3.96 14.75
C ILE A 83 6.41 3.78 13.33
N LEU A 84 7.12 2.69 13.03
CA LEU A 84 7.70 2.47 11.71
C LEU A 84 6.65 2.34 10.63
N LEU A 85 5.60 1.55 10.85
CA LEU A 85 4.49 1.40 9.92
C LEU A 85 3.77 2.74 9.68
N SER A 86 3.48 3.48 10.75
CA SER A 86 2.76 4.75 10.62
C SER A 86 3.60 5.86 10.01
N ALA A 87 4.90 5.93 10.31
CA ALA A 87 5.81 6.91 9.71
C ALA A 87 5.95 6.67 8.20
N SER A 88 6.11 5.41 7.78
CA SER A 88 6.16 5.02 6.37
C SER A 88 4.84 5.34 5.66
N ALA A 89 3.72 4.88 6.21
CA ALA A 89 2.40 5.15 5.64
C ALA A 89 2.13 6.65 5.51
N GLN A 90 2.43 7.44 6.56
CA GLN A 90 2.25 8.89 6.53
C GLN A 90 3.08 9.55 5.43
N TYR A 91 4.34 9.14 5.24
CA TYR A 91 5.19 9.70 4.18
C TYR A 91 4.57 9.47 2.79
N PHE A 92 4.16 8.23 2.48
CA PHE A 92 3.59 7.90 1.19
C PHE A 92 2.21 8.54 0.96
N ILE A 93 1.33 8.51 1.96
CA ILE A 93 0.00 9.16 1.87
C ILE A 93 0.15 10.67 1.69
N TRP A 94 1.07 11.31 2.42
CA TRP A 94 1.25 12.77 2.38
C TRP A 94 1.83 13.26 1.06
N ASN A 95 2.85 12.59 0.53
CA ASN A 95 3.58 13.05 -0.65
C ASN A 95 3.00 12.56 -1.97
N PHE A 96 2.43 11.34 -1.97
CA PHE A 96 1.96 10.70 -3.20
C PHE A 96 0.45 10.47 -3.23
N GLY A 97 -0.27 10.72 -2.13
CA GLY A 97 -1.70 10.44 -2.05
C GLY A 97 -2.04 8.93 -2.11
N VAL A 98 -1.07 8.07 -1.88
CA VAL A 98 -1.22 6.62 -2.02
C VAL A 98 -2.00 6.07 -0.85
N VAL A 99 -2.95 5.19 -1.13
CA VAL A 99 -3.70 4.45 -0.11
C VAL A 99 -2.93 3.17 0.24
N ILE A 100 -2.77 2.87 1.53
CA ILE A 100 -2.13 1.63 1.98
C ILE A 100 -3.19 0.53 2.04
N ASP A 101 -3.29 -0.23 0.97
CA ASP A 101 -4.19 -1.37 0.85
C ASP A 101 -3.44 -2.65 0.40
N ARG A 102 -4.18 -3.71 0.09
CA ARG A 102 -3.62 -4.98 -0.40
C ARG A 102 -2.71 -4.77 -1.61
N SER A 103 -3.14 -3.97 -2.57
CA SER A 103 -2.38 -3.76 -3.81
C SER A 103 -1.05 -3.07 -3.53
N MET A 104 -1.01 -2.16 -2.54
CA MET A 104 0.24 -1.53 -2.13
C MET A 104 1.20 -2.52 -1.44
N ILE A 105 0.67 -3.47 -0.66
CA ILE A 105 1.51 -4.54 -0.07
C ILE A 105 2.09 -5.43 -1.19
N THR A 106 1.28 -5.82 -2.17
CA THR A 106 1.75 -6.57 -3.34
C THR A 106 2.85 -5.80 -4.07
N ASN A 107 2.64 -4.51 -4.36
CA ASN A 107 3.65 -3.68 -5.01
C ASN A 107 4.96 -3.61 -4.21
N ILE A 108 4.89 -3.46 -2.88
CA ILE A 108 6.09 -3.43 -2.02
C ILE A 108 6.87 -4.75 -2.11
N LEU A 109 6.18 -5.89 -2.13
CA LEU A 109 6.80 -7.21 -2.16
C LEU A 109 7.34 -7.56 -3.56
N ASP A 110 6.71 -7.05 -4.60
CA ASP A 110 7.09 -7.26 -5.99
C ASP A 110 8.15 -6.28 -6.51
N THR A 111 8.44 -5.21 -5.74
CA THR A 111 9.44 -4.19 -6.11
C THR A 111 10.84 -4.77 -6.02
N THR A 112 11.61 -4.63 -7.10
CA THR A 112 12.99 -5.10 -7.15
C THR A 112 13.91 -4.23 -6.27
N PRO A 113 15.07 -4.75 -5.83
CA PRO A 113 16.04 -3.94 -5.08
C PRO A 113 16.48 -2.68 -5.84
N ALA A 114 16.65 -2.75 -7.16
CA ALA A 114 17.05 -1.61 -7.99
C ALA A 114 15.99 -0.50 -7.97
N GLU A 115 14.71 -0.85 -8.15
CA GLU A 115 13.58 0.07 -8.04
C GLU A 115 13.45 0.67 -6.63
N SER A 116 13.62 -0.17 -5.59
CA SER A 116 13.60 0.27 -4.20
C SER A 116 14.67 1.35 -3.93
N PHE A 117 15.89 1.17 -4.45
CA PHE A 117 16.95 2.16 -4.34
C PHE A 117 16.64 3.45 -5.13
N ALA A 118 16.01 3.34 -6.29
CA ALA A 118 15.61 4.50 -7.09
C ALA A 118 14.53 5.36 -6.40
N LEU A 119 13.70 4.76 -5.54
CA LEU A 119 12.67 5.47 -4.75
C LEU A 119 13.26 6.19 -3.53
N LEU A 120 14.49 5.85 -3.09
CA LEU A 120 15.12 6.47 -1.93
C LEU A 120 15.54 7.91 -2.24
N SER A 121 14.75 8.86 -1.76
CA SER A 121 15.10 10.28 -1.80
C SER A 121 15.68 10.76 -0.47
N GLY A 122 16.50 11.80 -0.51
CA GLY A 122 17.02 12.44 0.71
C GLY A 122 15.91 12.90 1.65
N GLN A 123 14.78 13.37 1.10
CA GLN A 123 13.60 13.75 1.88
C GLN A 123 12.96 12.53 2.58
N MET A 124 12.82 11.40 1.89
CA MET A 124 12.31 10.17 2.48
C MET A 124 13.17 9.71 3.65
N ILE A 125 14.48 9.65 3.45
CA ILE A 125 15.45 9.26 4.49
C ILE A 125 15.35 10.19 5.70
N ALA A 126 15.29 11.51 5.50
CA ALA A 126 15.18 12.48 6.58
C ALA A 126 13.86 12.33 7.36
N VAL A 127 12.73 12.21 6.66
CA VAL A 127 11.40 12.08 7.30
C VAL A 127 11.31 10.77 8.07
N LEU A 128 11.66 9.62 7.45
CA LEU A 128 11.60 8.32 8.13
C LEU A 128 12.65 8.21 9.24
N GLY A 129 13.83 8.81 9.06
CA GLY A 129 14.86 8.89 10.08
C GLY A 129 14.39 9.64 11.33
N LEU A 130 13.79 10.82 11.15
CA LEU A 130 13.34 11.66 12.25
C LEU A 130 12.04 11.17 12.89
N SER A 131 11.01 10.86 12.08
CA SER A 131 9.70 10.46 12.61
C SER A 131 9.61 8.97 12.95
N GLY A 132 10.39 8.12 12.31
CA GLY A 132 10.42 6.68 12.56
C GLY A 132 11.58 6.27 13.47
N VAL A 133 12.80 6.24 12.91
CA VAL A 133 13.98 5.65 13.58
C VAL A 133 14.33 6.37 14.89
N LEU A 134 14.38 7.71 14.89
CA LEU A 134 14.67 8.48 16.10
C LEU A 134 13.59 8.28 17.17
N ALA A 135 12.31 8.22 16.78
CA ALA A 135 11.23 7.98 17.73
C ALA A 135 11.31 6.57 18.35
N VAL A 136 11.66 5.56 17.57
CA VAL A 136 11.94 4.20 18.07
C VAL A 136 13.14 4.22 19.01
N PHE A 137 14.22 4.90 18.65
CA PHE A 137 15.38 5.06 19.53
C PHE A 137 14.97 5.69 20.87
N VAL A 138 14.17 6.76 20.87
CA VAL A 138 13.63 7.39 22.09
C VAL A 138 12.78 6.42 22.91
N ALA A 139 11.93 5.60 22.25
CA ALA A 139 11.12 4.60 22.93
C ALA A 139 11.95 3.58 23.72
N TRP A 140 13.12 3.21 23.18
CA TRP A 140 14.04 2.28 23.87
C TRP A 140 14.97 2.98 24.86
N TRP A 141 15.30 4.24 24.63
CA TRP A 141 16.16 5.02 25.50
C TRP A 141 15.51 5.42 26.82
N VAL A 142 14.21 5.69 26.82
CA VAL A 142 13.42 6.05 28.02
C VAL A 142 13.41 4.91 29.03
N LYS A 143 13.64 5.25 30.31
CA LYS A 143 13.51 4.31 31.42
C LYS A 143 12.08 4.27 31.94
N ILE A 144 11.56 3.05 32.13
CA ILE A 144 10.22 2.82 32.68
C ILE A 144 10.37 2.47 34.16
N ARG A 145 9.72 3.24 35.03
CA ARG A 145 9.66 2.99 36.46
C ARG A 145 8.90 1.71 36.74
N LYS A 146 9.49 0.82 37.53
CA LYS A 146 8.79 -0.37 38.03
C LYS A 146 7.69 0.05 39.02
N PRO A 147 6.49 -0.56 38.96
CA PRO A 147 5.44 -0.32 39.95
C PRO A 147 5.86 -0.87 41.32
N ALA A 148 5.36 -0.27 42.39
CA ALA A 148 5.67 -0.68 43.77
C ALA A 148 5.25 -2.14 44.05
N THR A 149 4.10 -2.55 43.48
CA THR A 149 3.62 -3.95 43.56
C THR A 149 3.07 -4.39 42.20
N ARG A 150 3.07 -5.71 41.93
CA ARG A 150 2.50 -6.27 40.70
C ARG A 150 1.01 -5.90 40.55
N TRP A 151 0.25 -5.96 41.62
CA TRP A 151 -1.17 -5.62 41.66
C TRP A 151 -1.43 -4.14 41.32
N ARG A 152 -0.67 -3.22 41.91
CA ARG A 152 -0.77 -1.78 41.58
C ARG A 152 -0.44 -1.53 40.10
N GLY A 153 0.55 -2.25 39.55
CA GLY A 153 0.90 -2.18 38.13
C GLY A 153 -0.22 -2.70 37.23
N ALA A 154 -0.89 -3.78 37.58
CA ALA A 154 -2.03 -4.33 36.84
C ALA A 154 -3.24 -3.39 36.95
N ALA A 155 -3.59 -2.92 38.16
CA ALA A 155 -4.70 -2.00 38.36
C ALA A 155 -4.56 -0.70 37.55
N MET A 156 -3.35 -0.11 37.52
CA MET A 156 -3.10 1.10 36.70
C MET A 156 -3.25 0.86 35.20
N ARG A 157 -2.90 -0.32 34.72
CA ARG A 157 -3.10 -0.70 33.27
C ARG A 157 -4.59 -0.90 32.97
N LEU A 158 -5.31 -1.61 33.85
CA LEU A 158 -6.76 -1.80 33.71
C LEU A 158 -7.50 -0.45 33.76
N LEU A 159 -7.13 0.44 34.67
CA LEU A 159 -7.66 1.79 34.73
C LEU A 159 -7.37 2.57 33.42
N ASN A 160 -6.14 2.46 32.91
CA ASN A 160 -5.76 3.11 31.66
C ASN A 160 -6.60 2.62 30.46
N ILE A 161 -6.86 1.31 30.36
CA ILE A 161 -7.77 0.72 29.38
C ILE A 161 -9.20 1.20 29.59
N ALA A 162 -9.69 1.18 30.84
CA ALA A 162 -11.06 1.59 31.15
C ALA A 162 -11.32 3.06 30.78
N VAL A 163 -10.39 3.97 31.13
CA VAL A 163 -10.48 5.39 30.73
C VAL A 163 -10.48 5.55 29.21
N SER A 164 -9.59 4.85 28.51
CA SER A 164 -9.55 4.93 27.04
C SER A 164 -10.83 4.37 26.39
N ALA A 165 -11.36 3.27 26.91
CA ALA A 165 -12.64 2.70 26.44
C ALA A 165 -13.80 3.65 26.72
N LEU A 166 -13.84 4.26 27.90
CA LEU A 166 -14.86 5.26 28.25
C LEU A 166 -14.83 6.47 27.31
N LEU A 167 -13.63 6.96 26.96
CA LEU A 167 -13.48 8.06 25.98
C LEU A 167 -14.02 7.67 24.61
N ILE A 168 -13.74 6.45 24.12
CA ILE A 168 -14.29 5.95 22.84
C ILE A 168 -15.81 5.88 22.92
N ILE A 169 -16.38 5.32 23.98
CA ILE A 169 -17.83 5.20 24.18
C ILE A 169 -18.48 6.58 24.21
N LEU A 170 -17.88 7.54 24.93
CA LEU A 170 -18.38 8.90 25.03
C LEU A 170 -18.40 9.59 23.66
N VAL A 171 -17.31 9.50 22.90
CA VAL A 171 -17.23 10.05 21.53
C VAL A 171 -18.24 9.37 20.61
N ALA A 172 -18.38 8.05 20.68
CA ALA A 172 -19.37 7.32 19.91
C ALA A 172 -20.80 7.75 20.27
N ALA A 173 -21.12 7.91 21.55
CA ALA A 173 -22.45 8.35 21.98
C ALA A 173 -22.81 9.76 21.50
N LEU A 174 -21.82 10.67 21.48
CA LEU A 174 -22.03 12.09 21.12
C LEU A 174 -22.02 12.31 19.59
N PHE A 175 -21.17 11.58 18.83
CA PHE A 175 -20.86 11.91 17.44
C PHE A 175 -21.07 10.74 16.46
N TYR A 176 -21.80 9.67 16.84
CA TYR A 176 -22.02 8.49 15.99
C TYR A 176 -22.54 8.85 14.59
N LYS A 177 -23.53 9.76 14.52
CA LYS A 177 -24.13 10.16 13.23
C LYS A 177 -23.13 10.84 12.30
N ASP A 178 -22.28 11.71 12.87
CA ASP A 178 -21.27 12.45 12.11
C ASP A 178 -20.18 11.50 11.59
N TYR A 179 -19.68 10.61 12.44
CA TYR A 179 -18.72 9.57 12.04
C TYR A 179 -19.31 8.65 10.99
N ALA A 180 -20.54 8.16 11.18
CA ALA A 180 -21.19 7.30 10.19
C ALA A 180 -21.37 8.02 8.84
N SER A 181 -21.72 9.30 8.84
CA SER A 181 -21.85 10.09 7.62
C SER A 181 -20.50 10.26 6.90
N VAL A 182 -19.46 10.69 7.62
CA VAL A 182 -18.13 10.93 7.04
C VAL A 182 -17.53 9.66 6.47
N PHE A 183 -17.50 8.56 7.24
CA PHE A 183 -16.85 7.33 6.82
C PHE A 183 -17.65 6.51 5.81
N ARG A 184 -18.99 6.57 5.84
CA ARG A 184 -19.82 5.90 4.84
C ARG A 184 -19.68 6.52 3.46
N ASN A 185 -19.59 7.84 3.40
CA ASN A 185 -19.45 8.58 2.15
C ASN A 185 -18.00 8.60 1.62
N ASN A 186 -17.02 8.36 2.49
CA ASN A 186 -15.59 8.42 2.16
C ASN A 186 -14.86 7.17 2.68
N LYS A 187 -15.18 6.01 2.11
CA LYS A 187 -14.65 4.71 2.56
C LYS A 187 -13.13 4.62 2.50
N GLU A 188 -12.50 5.34 1.58
CA GLU A 188 -11.04 5.38 1.42
C GLU A 188 -10.31 6.06 2.59
N LEU A 189 -11.01 6.92 3.35
CA LEU A 189 -10.41 7.55 4.53
C LEU A 189 -9.93 6.54 5.58
N VAL A 190 -10.67 5.44 5.76
CA VAL A 190 -10.28 4.41 6.75
C VAL A 190 -8.94 3.79 6.38
N LYS A 191 -8.64 3.70 5.08
CA LYS A 191 -7.37 3.18 4.56
C LYS A 191 -6.19 4.15 4.77
N SER A 192 -6.45 5.39 5.18
CA SER A 192 -5.42 6.39 5.51
C SER A 192 -5.06 6.41 7.00
N LEU A 193 -5.83 5.74 7.86
CA LEU A 193 -5.61 5.73 9.31
C LEU A 193 -4.57 4.69 9.70
N SER A 194 -3.42 5.15 10.17
CA SER A 194 -2.28 4.29 10.54
C SER A 194 -2.24 4.03 12.05
N PRO A 195 -1.77 2.83 12.47
CA PRO A 195 -1.25 1.70 11.70
C PRO A 195 -2.32 0.69 11.23
N SER A 196 -3.62 0.96 11.49
CA SER A 196 -4.71 0.01 11.18
C SER A 196 -4.79 -0.31 9.68
N ASN A 197 -4.56 0.68 8.81
CA ASN A 197 -4.49 0.48 7.37
C ASN A 197 -3.46 -0.60 6.98
N SER A 198 -2.23 -0.49 7.47
CA SER A 198 -1.14 -1.43 7.16
C SER A 198 -1.43 -2.84 7.69
N ILE A 199 -2.05 -2.94 8.88
CA ILE A 199 -2.43 -4.23 9.46
C ILE A 199 -3.54 -4.89 8.64
N VAL A 200 -4.57 -4.13 8.27
CA VAL A 200 -5.69 -4.63 7.44
C VAL A 200 -5.19 -5.01 6.05
N ALA A 201 -4.34 -4.18 5.44
CA ALA A 201 -3.75 -4.44 4.13
C ALA A 201 -2.93 -5.75 4.14
N LEU A 202 -2.07 -5.93 5.14
CA LEU A 202 -1.25 -7.15 5.29
C LEU A 202 -2.11 -8.40 5.51
N ASN A 203 -3.14 -8.29 6.36
CA ASN A 203 -4.06 -9.41 6.58
C ASN A 203 -4.85 -9.75 5.31
N SER A 204 -5.32 -8.75 4.57
CA SER A 204 -6.01 -8.93 3.29
C SER A 204 -5.09 -9.57 2.24
N TRP A 205 -3.84 -9.13 2.16
CA TRP A 205 -2.84 -9.73 1.29
C TRP A 205 -2.59 -11.21 1.66
N TYR A 206 -2.38 -11.49 2.94
CA TYR A 206 -2.15 -12.86 3.42
C TYR A 206 -3.35 -13.80 3.17
N ALA A 207 -4.57 -13.30 3.38
CA ALA A 207 -5.79 -14.07 3.12
C ALA A 207 -5.94 -14.38 1.62
N HIS A 208 -5.59 -13.43 0.75
CA HIS A 208 -5.66 -13.60 -0.70
C HIS A 208 -4.60 -14.59 -1.22
N ASN A 209 -3.36 -14.47 -0.78
CA ASN A 209 -2.29 -15.41 -1.18
C ASN A 209 -2.50 -16.86 -0.71
N ARG A 210 -3.41 -17.09 0.24
CA ARG A 210 -3.81 -18.47 0.59
C ARG A 210 -4.73 -19.10 -0.46
N MET A 211 -5.36 -18.31 -1.31
CA MET A 211 -6.23 -18.77 -2.38
C MET A 211 -5.46 -19.17 -3.65
N ASP A 212 -4.14 -18.90 -3.72
CA ASP A 212 -3.26 -19.24 -4.85
C ASP A 212 -3.13 -20.75 -5.15
N ASN A 213 -3.81 -21.61 -4.38
CA ASN A 213 -3.86 -23.05 -4.62
C ASN A 213 -5.12 -23.51 -5.38
N LEU A 214 -5.87 -22.61 -6.00
CA LEU A 214 -7.00 -22.99 -6.84
C LEU A 214 -6.50 -23.65 -8.13
N PRO A 215 -7.22 -24.66 -8.66
CA PRO A 215 -6.84 -25.32 -9.90
C PRO A 215 -6.94 -24.35 -11.06
N LEU A 216 -5.96 -24.42 -11.97
CA LEU A 216 -5.93 -23.62 -13.19
C LEU A 216 -7.10 -23.94 -14.10
N VAL A 217 -7.89 -22.93 -14.44
CA VAL A 217 -9.01 -23.05 -15.39
C VAL A 217 -8.47 -22.92 -16.82
N LYS A 218 -8.66 -23.96 -17.63
CA LYS A 218 -8.30 -23.95 -19.05
C LYS A 218 -9.38 -23.25 -19.85
N ILE A 219 -8.94 -22.47 -20.85
CA ILE A 219 -9.82 -21.78 -21.80
C ILE A 219 -9.29 -21.91 -23.22
N GLY A 220 -10.17 -21.78 -24.23
CA GLY A 220 -9.79 -21.83 -25.62
C GLY A 220 -9.09 -23.13 -26.04
N GLU A 221 -9.53 -24.28 -25.50
CA GLU A 221 -8.95 -25.59 -25.78
C GLU A 221 -9.10 -26.01 -27.26
N ASP A 222 -10.05 -25.41 -27.95
CA ASP A 222 -10.33 -25.60 -29.38
C ASP A 222 -9.52 -24.69 -30.31
N ALA A 223 -8.68 -23.81 -29.75
CA ALA A 223 -7.88 -22.87 -30.53
C ALA A 223 -6.97 -23.57 -31.54
N ARG A 224 -7.00 -23.09 -32.80
CA ARG A 224 -6.21 -23.60 -33.93
C ARG A 224 -5.72 -22.45 -34.78
N GLN A 225 -4.51 -22.58 -35.33
CA GLN A 225 -4.04 -21.67 -36.37
C GLN A 225 -4.84 -21.87 -37.67
N LYS A 226 -5.29 -20.78 -38.27
CA LYS A 226 -5.92 -20.84 -39.61
C LYS A 226 -4.86 -21.02 -40.68
N PRO A 227 -5.09 -21.85 -41.71
CA PRO A 227 -4.11 -22.11 -42.78
C PRO A 227 -3.66 -20.87 -43.57
N VAL A 228 -4.49 -19.82 -43.61
CA VAL A 228 -4.24 -18.58 -44.36
C VAL A 228 -3.06 -17.77 -43.80
N MET A 229 -2.64 -18.00 -42.56
CA MET A 229 -1.46 -17.29 -42.01
C MET A 229 -0.11 -17.83 -42.47
N HIS A 230 -0.08 -18.90 -43.27
CA HIS A 230 1.14 -19.56 -43.73
C HIS A 230 1.33 -19.49 -45.23
N SER A 231 0.93 -18.42 -45.89
CA SER A 231 0.97 -18.27 -47.34
C SER A 231 2.36 -17.91 -47.94
N GLY A 232 3.45 -18.40 -47.36
CA GLY A 232 4.78 -18.14 -47.87
C GLY A 232 5.90 -18.94 -47.19
N PRO A 233 7.11 -18.99 -47.80
CA PRO A 233 8.27 -19.70 -47.25
C PRO A 233 8.89 -19.00 -46.01
N ARG A 234 8.44 -17.80 -45.65
CA ARG A 234 8.95 -17.02 -44.54
C ARG A 234 8.08 -17.23 -43.30
N LYS A 235 8.73 -17.38 -42.14
CA LYS A 235 8.05 -17.41 -40.85
C LYS A 235 7.53 -16.00 -40.52
N ASN A 236 6.32 -15.91 -40.00
CA ASN A 236 5.78 -14.66 -39.43
C ASN A 236 6.32 -14.46 -38.03
N LEU A 237 6.85 -13.28 -37.77
CA LEU A 237 7.25 -12.84 -36.41
C LEU A 237 6.38 -11.68 -35.99
N THR A 238 5.73 -11.82 -34.83
CA THR A 238 5.00 -10.73 -34.19
C THR A 238 5.75 -10.35 -32.90
N ILE A 239 6.11 -9.08 -32.77
CA ILE A 239 6.77 -8.53 -31.58
C ILE A 239 5.74 -7.65 -30.88
N VAL A 240 5.45 -7.99 -29.62
CA VAL A 240 4.61 -7.17 -28.75
C VAL A 240 5.53 -6.53 -27.71
N VAL A 241 5.59 -5.19 -27.71
CA VAL A 241 6.35 -4.43 -26.73
C VAL A 241 5.39 -3.93 -25.67
N LEU A 242 5.50 -4.46 -24.45
CA LEU A 242 4.73 -4.03 -23.30
C LEU A 242 5.47 -2.87 -22.64
N GLY A 243 4.90 -1.66 -22.71
CA GLY A 243 5.47 -0.47 -22.08
C GLY A 243 5.12 -0.41 -20.60
N GLU A 244 6.08 -0.03 -19.78
CA GLU A 244 5.90 0.21 -18.33
C GLU A 244 5.74 1.70 -18.04
N THR A 245 4.87 2.07 -17.10
CA THR A 245 4.62 3.43 -16.58
C THR A 245 4.31 4.50 -17.63
N SER A 246 3.89 4.12 -18.84
CA SER A 246 3.60 5.01 -19.95
C SER A 246 2.22 5.65 -19.80
N ARG A 247 2.17 6.85 -19.24
CA ARG A 247 0.92 7.59 -19.03
C ARG A 247 0.45 8.27 -20.33
N ALA A 248 -0.76 7.94 -20.81
CA ALA A 248 -1.34 8.52 -22.02
C ALA A 248 -1.35 10.06 -22.04
N GLY A 249 -1.65 10.71 -20.89
CA GLY A 249 -1.65 12.16 -20.76
C GLY A 249 -0.27 12.84 -20.94
N ASN A 250 0.81 12.07 -21.05
CA ASN A 250 2.15 12.57 -21.29
C ASN A 250 2.72 12.17 -22.66
N PHE A 251 1.86 11.67 -23.58
CA PHE A 251 2.24 11.35 -24.95
C PHE A 251 2.03 12.58 -25.85
N SER A 252 3.10 13.04 -26.52
CA SER A 252 3.01 14.14 -27.50
C SER A 252 2.15 13.78 -28.71
N LEU A 253 2.10 12.50 -29.10
CA LEU A 253 1.14 11.98 -30.09
C LEU A 253 -0.33 12.21 -29.69
N GLY A 254 -0.61 12.31 -28.39
CA GLY A 254 -1.94 12.59 -27.84
C GLY A 254 -2.24 14.06 -27.56
N GLY A 255 -1.31 14.98 -27.92
CA GLY A 255 -1.46 16.42 -27.71
C GLY A 255 -0.81 16.95 -26.42
N TYR A 256 0.13 16.21 -25.82
CA TYR A 256 0.94 16.74 -24.73
C TYR A 256 1.94 17.77 -25.26
N ASP A 257 2.05 18.93 -24.61
CA ASP A 257 2.85 20.07 -25.09
C ASP A 257 4.36 19.78 -25.17
N ARG A 258 4.86 18.88 -24.33
CA ARG A 258 6.27 18.46 -24.35
C ARG A 258 6.45 17.30 -25.32
N GLU A 259 7.46 17.37 -26.16
CA GLU A 259 7.80 16.33 -27.12
C GLU A 259 8.39 15.09 -26.42
N THR A 260 7.55 14.10 -26.16
CA THR A 260 7.90 12.86 -25.44
C THR A 260 8.03 11.65 -26.38
N ASN A 261 7.50 11.71 -27.59
CA ASN A 261 7.51 10.62 -28.58
C ASN A 261 8.07 11.06 -29.94
N PRO A 262 9.26 11.73 -30.02
CA PRO A 262 9.74 12.34 -31.28
C PRO A 262 10.03 11.29 -32.35
N ARG A 263 10.48 10.09 -31.97
CA ARG A 263 10.75 9.00 -32.94
C ARG A 263 9.45 8.40 -33.49
N LEU A 264 8.47 8.15 -32.61
CA LEU A 264 7.18 7.62 -33.04
C LEU A 264 6.40 8.61 -33.92
N GLN A 265 6.64 9.91 -33.80
CA GLN A 265 6.06 10.92 -34.70
C GLN A 265 6.63 10.86 -36.10
N GLN A 266 7.86 10.36 -36.26
CA GLN A 266 8.52 10.23 -37.58
C GLN A 266 8.16 8.92 -38.30
N ASP A 267 7.67 7.93 -37.54
CA ASP A 267 7.24 6.63 -38.04
C ASP A 267 5.74 6.67 -38.37
N ASP A 268 5.32 5.89 -39.36
CA ASP A 268 3.89 5.74 -39.71
C ASP A 268 3.18 4.81 -38.72
N VAL A 269 2.90 5.36 -37.51
CA VAL A 269 2.28 4.62 -36.40
C VAL A 269 0.78 4.85 -36.31
N VAL A 270 0.04 3.82 -35.96
CA VAL A 270 -1.37 3.93 -35.58
C VAL A 270 -1.46 4.18 -34.06
N TYR A 271 -1.89 5.37 -33.69
CA TYR A 271 -2.04 5.77 -32.29
C TYR A 271 -3.49 5.67 -31.81
N PHE A 272 -3.71 5.07 -30.63
CA PHE A 272 -5.01 4.88 -30.01
C PHE A 272 -5.17 5.81 -28.79
N PRO A 273 -5.71 7.02 -28.94
CA PRO A 273 -5.73 8.05 -27.86
C PRO A 273 -6.68 7.72 -26.72
N LYS A 274 -7.62 6.79 -26.90
CA LYS A 274 -8.65 6.44 -25.90
C LYS A 274 -8.41 5.07 -25.24
N THR A 275 -7.16 4.61 -25.23
CA THR A 275 -6.80 3.36 -24.55
C THR A 275 -6.81 3.55 -23.03
N THR A 276 -7.42 2.61 -22.31
CA THR A 276 -7.49 2.61 -20.85
C THR A 276 -6.96 1.30 -20.30
N SER A 277 -6.23 1.37 -19.18
CA SER A 277 -5.77 0.19 -18.44
C SER A 277 -6.86 -0.34 -17.49
N CYS A 278 -6.75 -1.59 -17.09
CA CYS A 278 -7.56 -2.18 -16.00
C CYS A 278 -7.23 -1.57 -14.64
N GLY A 279 -5.98 -1.18 -14.44
CA GLY A 279 -5.50 -0.59 -13.21
C GLY A 279 -4.19 0.16 -13.41
N THR A 280 -3.73 0.85 -12.38
CA THR A 280 -2.48 1.62 -12.37
C THR A 280 -1.29 0.83 -11.83
N ALA A 281 -1.52 -0.37 -11.30
CA ALA A 281 -0.47 -1.27 -10.85
C ALA A 281 -0.18 -2.32 -11.92
N THR A 282 1.10 -2.63 -12.16
CA THR A 282 1.57 -3.64 -13.11
C THR A 282 0.98 -5.01 -12.81
N ALA A 283 0.88 -5.38 -11.52
CA ALA A 283 0.26 -6.62 -11.06
C ALA A 283 -1.22 -6.78 -11.45
N VAL A 284 -1.93 -5.69 -11.75
CA VAL A 284 -3.31 -5.70 -12.23
C VAL A 284 -3.37 -5.58 -13.75
N SER A 285 -2.62 -4.63 -14.32
CA SER A 285 -2.72 -4.27 -15.74
C SER A 285 -2.17 -5.35 -16.66
N VAL A 286 -1.06 -6.01 -16.30
CA VAL A 286 -0.44 -7.04 -17.15
C VAL A 286 -1.31 -8.30 -17.23
N PRO A 287 -1.72 -8.94 -16.13
CA PRO A 287 -2.62 -10.09 -16.20
C PRO A 287 -3.94 -9.77 -16.92
N CYS A 288 -4.47 -8.55 -16.77
CA CYS A 288 -5.66 -8.11 -17.48
C CYS A 288 -5.47 -8.07 -18.99
N MET A 289 -4.37 -7.50 -19.48
CA MET A 289 -4.06 -7.43 -20.92
C MET A 289 -3.98 -8.80 -21.58
N PHE A 290 -3.48 -9.80 -20.86
CA PHE A 290 -3.31 -11.16 -21.35
C PHE A 290 -4.48 -12.10 -20.99
N SER A 291 -5.48 -11.62 -20.23
CA SER A 291 -6.70 -12.38 -19.93
C SER A 291 -7.72 -12.31 -21.08
N ASN A 292 -8.74 -13.16 -21.04
CA ASN A 292 -9.91 -13.08 -21.91
C ASN A 292 -11.04 -12.20 -21.36
N MET A 293 -10.82 -11.57 -20.20
CA MET A 293 -11.84 -10.78 -19.51
C MET A 293 -11.83 -9.32 -19.99
N PRO A 294 -12.99 -8.74 -20.33
CA PRO A 294 -13.06 -7.32 -20.62
C PRO A 294 -12.84 -6.51 -19.34
N ARG A 295 -12.26 -5.32 -19.45
CA ARG A 295 -11.98 -4.43 -18.32
C ARG A 295 -13.17 -4.23 -17.37
N ALA A 296 -14.39 -4.13 -17.91
CA ALA A 296 -15.59 -3.90 -17.11
C ALA A 296 -15.95 -5.05 -16.17
N HIS A 297 -15.45 -6.26 -16.46
CA HIS A 297 -15.71 -7.49 -15.73
C HIS A 297 -14.42 -8.23 -15.38
N TYR A 298 -13.31 -7.48 -15.28
CA TYR A 298 -12.04 -8.06 -14.92
C TYR A 298 -12.06 -8.49 -13.45
N ASP A 299 -11.76 -9.76 -13.25
CA ASP A 299 -11.59 -10.39 -11.94
C ASP A 299 -10.13 -10.77 -11.77
N GLU A 300 -9.45 -10.09 -10.86
CA GLU A 300 -8.02 -10.26 -10.59
C GLU A 300 -7.70 -11.66 -10.08
N GLU A 301 -8.57 -12.23 -9.21
CA GLU A 301 -8.37 -13.56 -8.66
C GLU A 301 -8.50 -14.62 -9.76
N LEU A 302 -9.54 -14.51 -10.60
CA LEU A 302 -9.72 -15.42 -11.73
C LEU A 302 -8.56 -15.31 -12.74
N ALA A 303 -8.01 -14.12 -12.98
CA ALA A 303 -6.89 -13.92 -13.91
C ALA A 303 -5.62 -14.69 -13.49
N HIS A 304 -5.38 -14.87 -12.19
CA HIS A 304 -4.27 -15.67 -11.68
C HIS A 304 -4.51 -17.18 -11.76
N HIS A 305 -5.77 -17.61 -11.85
CA HIS A 305 -6.17 -19.03 -11.88
C HIS A 305 -6.74 -19.48 -13.22
N GLN A 306 -6.63 -18.67 -14.27
CA GLN A 306 -7.09 -18.97 -15.60
C GLN A 306 -5.98 -18.81 -16.62
N GLU A 307 -6.00 -19.65 -17.65
CA GLU A 307 -5.10 -19.49 -18.79
C GLU A 307 -5.31 -18.16 -19.49
N GLY A 308 -4.21 -17.55 -19.93
CA GLY A 308 -4.22 -16.31 -20.70
C GLY A 308 -3.99 -16.54 -22.19
N VAL A 309 -3.92 -15.45 -22.95
CA VAL A 309 -3.71 -15.50 -24.41
C VAL A 309 -2.39 -16.19 -24.80
N LEU A 310 -1.33 -16.08 -23.97
CA LEU A 310 -0.04 -16.71 -24.25
C LEU A 310 -0.13 -18.25 -24.18
N ASP A 311 -0.88 -18.79 -23.21
CA ASP A 311 -1.14 -20.22 -23.08
C ASP A 311 -1.91 -20.76 -24.30
N ILE A 312 -2.93 -20.01 -24.74
CA ILE A 312 -3.76 -20.37 -25.89
C ILE A 312 -2.95 -20.35 -27.18
N LEU A 313 -2.12 -19.32 -27.39
CA LEU A 313 -1.24 -19.22 -28.55
C LEU A 313 -0.24 -20.38 -28.62
N GLN A 314 0.38 -20.70 -27.49
CA GLN A 314 1.31 -21.84 -27.42
C GLN A 314 0.61 -23.16 -27.71
N ARG A 315 -0.60 -23.39 -27.17
CA ARG A 315 -1.42 -24.58 -27.47
C ARG A 315 -1.82 -24.66 -28.94
N ALA A 316 -2.09 -23.52 -29.56
CA ALA A 316 -2.40 -23.44 -30.99
C ALA A 316 -1.16 -23.64 -31.91
N GLY A 317 0.04 -23.90 -31.36
CA GLY A 317 1.26 -24.14 -32.11
C GLY A 317 2.05 -22.89 -32.47
N VAL A 318 1.77 -21.73 -31.90
CA VAL A 318 2.60 -20.53 -32.00
C VAL A 318 3.78 -20.66 -31.05
N GLN A 319 4.99 -20.40 -31.53
CA GLN A 319 6.17 -20.30 -30.65
C GLN A 319 6.11 -18.97 -29.90
N VAL A 320 5.90 -19.03 -28.59
CA VAL A 320 5.82 -17.85 -27.69
C VAL A 320 7.12 -17.77 -26.92
N LEU A 321 7.69 -16.56 -26.82
CA LEU A 321 8.82 -16.26 -25.94
C LEU A 321 8.55 -14.92 -25.26
N TRP A 322 8.65 -14.88 -23.94
CA TRP A 322 8.62 -13.65 -23.16
C TRP A 322 10.04 -13.22 -22.81
N ASN A 323 10.41 -12.01 -23.19
CA ASN A 323 11.66 -11.37 -22.77
C ASN A 323 11.32 -10.31 -21.71
N ASP A 324 11.82 -10.49 -20.50
CA ASP A 324 11.61 -9.57 -19.41
C ASP A 324 12.81 -8.66 -19.21
N ASN A 325 12.57 -7.34 -19.22
CA ASN A 325 13.58 -6.33 -18.94
C ASN A 325 13.25 -5.50 -17.70
N ASP A 326 12.13 -5.79 -17.02
CA ASP A 326 11.60 -4.94 -15.95
C ASP A 326 10.67 -5.68 -14.98
N GLY A 327 11.21 -6.35 -14.00
CA GLY A 327 10.47 -6.82 -12.80
C GLY A 327 9.45 -7.95 -13.00
N GLY A 328 9.45 -8.65 -14.15
CA GLY A 328 8.67 -9.87 -14.37
C GLY A 328 7.29 -9.66 -14.99
N CYS A 329 6.66 -10.76 -15.40
CA CYS A 329 5.38 -10.77 -16.14
C CYS A 329 4.13 -10.85 -15.27
N LYS A 330 4.26 -10.79 -13.97
CA LYS A 330 3.15 -10.84 -13.00
C LYS A 330 2.18 -12.00 -13.25
N GLY A 331 2.72 -13.20 -13.50
CA GLY A 331 1.95 -14.43 -13.74
C GLY A 331 1.57 -14.67 -15.21
N ALA A 332 1.60 -13.68 -16.08
CA ALA A 332 1.15 -13.82 -17.46
C ALA A 332 2.03 -14.75 -18.31
N CYS A 333 3.32 -14.90 -17.98
CA CYS A 333 4.26 -15.73 -18.73
C CYS A 333 4.73 -17.00 -18.01
N ASP A 334 4.22 -17.30 -16.81
CA ASP A 334 4.74 -18.40 -15.97
C ASP A 334 4.68 -19.78 -16.65
N ARG A 335 3.81 -19.96 -17.62
CA ARG A 335 3.55 -21.21 -18.33
C ARG A 335 4.12 -21.25 -19.76
N VAL A 336 4.79 -20.18 -20.19
CA VAL A 336 5.46 -20.10 -21.49
C VAL A 336 6.96 -19.90 -21.31
N PRO A 337 7.79 -20.22 -22.32
CA PRO A 337 9.22 -19.91 -22.29
C PRO A 337 9.44 -18.42 -22.03
N HIS A 338 10.23 -18.11 -21.02
CA HIS A 338 10.57 -16.75 -20.66
C HIS A 338 12.02 -16.63 -20.21
N GLN A 339 12.60 -15.44 -20.38
CA GLN A 339 13.97 -15.14 -19.95
C GLN A 339 14.08 -13.69 -19.48
N ASN A 340 14.94 -13.45 -18.51
CA ASN A 340 15.31 -12.12 -18.09
C ASN A 340 16.46 -11.62 -18.97
N VAL A 341 16.30 -10.43 -19.54
CA VAL A 341 17.28 -9.78 -20.41
C VAL A 341 17.84 -8.47 -19.83
N THR A 342 17.59 -8.20 -18.57
CA THR A 342 18.03 -6.97 -17.87
C THR A 342 19.56 -6.79 -17.94
N ASP A 343 20.31 -7.90 -17.88
CA ASP A 343 21.78 -7.87 -17.93
C ASP A 343 22.34 -7.51 -19.32
N LEU A 344 21.50 -7.54 -20.36
CA LEU A 344 21.92 -7.18 -21.72
C LEU A 344 22.03 -5.67 -21.94
N HIS A 345 21.55 -4.85 -20.99
CA HIS A 345 21.57 -3.37 -21.04
C HIS A 345 21.05 -2.80 -22.37
N LEU A 346 19.95 -3.39 -22.89
CA LEU A 346 19.33 -3.04 -24.17
C LEU A 346 18.56 -1.70 -24.09
#